data_94e1bf03f379f3927b6980299ce05e5e
#
_entry.id   94e1bf03f379f3927b6980299ce05e5e
#
_cell.length_a   1.000
_cell.length_b   1.000
_cell.length_c   1.000
_cell.angle_alpha   90.00
_cell.angle_beta   90.00
_cell.angle_gamma   90.00
#
_symmetry.space_group_name_H-M   'P 1'
#
loop_
_entity.id
_entity.type
_entity.pdbx_description
1 polymer ?
#
loop_
_entity_poly.entity_id
_entity_poly.type
_entity_poly.pdbx_seq_one_letter_code
_entity_poly.pdbx_strand_id
1 'polypeptide(L)'
;MTGIKTYEIPLNGINESDLESIKTLIESNAEIFKKDVLAKYGGDARYSLVDGSFEVIGISDEHIDFICLINFFSGCRDLNRTDPAEGQSGYYIENGNIIFDIDESIWEVE
;
A
#
# COMPACT_ATOMS: atom_id res chain seq x y z
N MET A 1 -5.95 -21.80 -4.15
CA MET A 1 -6.30 -20.38 -4.03
C MET A 1 -5.04 -19.55 -3.96
N THR A 2 -4.98 -18.44 -4.67
CA THR A 2 -3.75 -17.66 -4.78
C THR A 2 -3.56 -16.61 -3.70
N GLY A 3 -4.62 -16.15 -3.08
CA GLY A 3 -4.52 -15.08 -2.09
C GLY A 3 -4.20 -13.72 -2.67
N ILE A 4 -4.16 -13.59 -3.98
CA ILE A 4 -3.89 -12.31 -4.62
C ILE A 4 -5.20 -11.56 -4.80
N LYS A 5 -5.20 -10.31 -4.35
CA LYS A 5 -6.34 -9.43 -4.50
C LYS A 5 -6.01 -8.32 -5.49
N THR A 6 -6.90 -8.08 -6.43
CA THR A 6 -6.72 -7.04 -7.44
C THR A 6 -7.46 -5.78 -7.03
N TYR A 7 -6.74 -4.66 -7.04
CA TYR A 7 -7.30 -3.35 -6.74
C TYR A 7 -7.21 -2.48 -7.98
N GLU A 8 -8.26 -1.71 -8.23
CA GLU A 8 -8.33 -0.82 -9.40
C GLU A 8 -8.57 0.60 -8.95
N ILE A 9 -7.76 1.52 -9.46
CA ILE A 9 -7.91 2.95 -9.19
C ILE A 9 -8.21 3.62 -10.52
N PRO A 10 -9.39 4.23 -10.69
CA PRO A 10 -9.72 4.89 -11.96
C PRO A 10 -8.86 6.12 -12.18
N LEU A 11 -8.36 6.26 -13.40
CA LEU A 11 -7.54 7.42 -13.77
C LEU A 11 -8.33 8.72 -13.84
N ASN A 12 -9.63 8.63 -14.11
CA ASN A 12 -10.51 9.82 -14.16
C ASN A 12 -9.99 10.91 -15.10
N GLY A 13 -9.49 10.49 -16.27
CA GLY A 13 -9.01 11.44 -17.27
C GLY A 13 -7.52 11.81 -17.16
N ILE A 14 -6.82 11.28 -16.16
CA ILE A 14 -5.38 11.49 -16.04
C ILE A 14 -4.68 10.71 -17.16
N ASN A 15 -3.70 11.35 -17.80
CA ASN A 15 -2.92 10.73 -18.85
C ASN A 15 -2.02 9.64 -18.28
N GLU A 16 -1.97 8.48 -18.95
CA GLU A 16 -1.17 7.33 -18.50
C GLU A 16 0.33 7.63 -18.40
N SER A 17 0.81 8.65 -19.10
CA SER A 17 2.21 9.04 -19.04
C SER A 17 2.48 10.15 -18.03
N ASP A 18 1.45 10.66 -17.36
CA ASP A 18 1.59 11.70 -16.33
C ASP A 18 1.87 11.05 -14.99
N LEU A 19 3.13 10.65 -14.77
CA LEU A 19 3.53 9.90 -13.60
C LEU A 19 3.32 10.67 -12.29
N GLU A 20 3.46 12.00 -12.32
CA GLU A 20 3.25 12.81 -11.12
C GLU A 20 1.80 12.77 -10.65
N SER A 21 0.87 12.87 -11.60
CA SER A 21 -0.55 12.78 -11.25
C SER A 21 -0.93 11.36 -10.80
N ILE A 22 -0.33 10.35 -11.42
CA ILE A 22 -0.55 8.96 -11.03
C ILE A 22 -0.03 8.73 -9.62
N LYS A 23 1.15 9.27 -9.30
CA LYS A 23 1.72 9.20 -7.96
C LYS A 23 0.75 9.75 -6.91
N THR A 24 0.22 10.94 -7.15
CA THR A 24 -0.72 11.58 -6.23
C THR A 24 -1.98 10.75 -6.07
N LEU A 25 -2.47 10.18 -7.17
CA LEU A 25 -3.66 9.34 -7.13
C LEU A 25 -3.43 8.07 -6.31
N ILE A 26 -2.26 7.45 -6.46
CA ILE A 26 -1.90 6.27 -5.68
C ILE A 26 -1.81 6.62 -4.19
N GLU A 27 -1.18 7.75 -3.87
CA GLU A 27 -1.06 8.19 -2.48
C GLU A 27 -2.43 8.44 -1.84
N SER A 28 -3.39 8.90 -2.63
CA SER A 28 -4.77 9.11 -2.16
C SER A 28 -5.50 7.81 -1.87
N ASN A 29 -4.98 6.70 -2.35
CA ASN A 29 -5.56 5.38 -2.18
C ASN A 29 -4.64 4.46 -1.39
N ALA A 30 -3.85 5.01 -0.49
CA ALA A 30 -2.81 4.30 0.25
C ALA A 30 -3.33 3.09 1.03
N GLU A 31 -4.60 3.08 1.40
CA GLU A 31 -5.18 1.98 2.15
C GLU A 31 -5.12 0.64 1.40
N ILE A 32 -4.98 0.68 0.07
CA ILE A 32 -4.78 -0.52 -0.74
C ILE A 32 -3.57 -1.32 -0.24
N PHE A 33 -2.53 -0.60 0.20
CA PHE A 33 -1.26 -1.21 0.58
C PHE A 33 -1.17 -1.57 2.06
N LYS A 34 -2.21 -1.27 2.83
CA LYS A 34 -2.20 -1.49 4.28
C LYS A 34 -1.88 -2.93 4.65
N LYS A 35 -2.55 -3.89 4.03
CA LYS A 35 -2.29 -5.30 4.33
C LYS A 35 -0.91 -5.74 3.88
N ASP A 36 -0.45 -5.20 2.75
CA ASP A 36 0.87 -5.54 2.23
C ASP A 36 1.98 -5.09 3.19
N VAL A 37 1.92 -3.83 3.64
CA VAL A 37 2.96 -3.31 4.54
C VAL A 37 2.89 -3.91 5.93
N LEU A 38 1.72 -4.38 6.36
CA LEU A 38 1.56 -5.00 7.68
C LEU A 38 1.74 -6.51 7.66
N ALA A 39 1.95 -7.10 6.48
CA ALA A 39 2.03 -8.55 6.33
C ALA A 39 3.13 -9.17 7.19
N LYS A 40 4.28 -8.51 7.32
CA LYS A 40 5.39 -9.03 8.09
C LYS A 40 5.09 -9.14 9.59
N TYR A 41 4.03 -8.48 10.05
CA TYR A 41 3.63 -8.53 11.46
C TYR A 41 2.55 -9.58 11.72
N GLY A 42 2.18 -10.34 10.68
CA GLY A 42 1.31 -11.51 10.82
C GLY A 42 -0.10 -11.24 11.30
N GLY A 43 -0.63 -10.06 11.04
CA GLY A 43 -1.99 -9.73 11.45
C GLY A 43 -2.11 -9.25 12.88
N ASP A 44 -0.99 -8.94 13.53
CA ASP A 44 -0.98 -8.44 14.91
C ASP A 44 -1.67 -7.07 14.97
N ALA A 45 -2.78 -7.00 15.71
CA ALA A 45 -3.62 -5.80 15.80
C ALA A 45 -2.91 -4.62 16.48
N ARG A 46 -1.76 -4.84 17.11
CA ARG A 46 -1.00 -3.75 17.74
C ARG A 46 -0.27 -2.90 16.72
N TYR A 47 -0.14 -3.37 15.48
CA TYR A 47 0.51 -2.64 14.40
C TYR A 47 -0.52 -2.01 13.49
N SER A 48 -0.27 -0.78 13.10
CA SER A 48 -1.15 -0.08 12.18
C SER A 48 -0.36 0.86 11.27
N LEU A 49 -0.92 1.11 10.09
CA LEU A 49 -0.37 2.10 9.17
C LEU A 49 -0.79 3.48 9.63
N VAL A 50 0.17 4.38 9.80
CA VAL A 50 -0.12 5.77 10.20
C VAL A 50 -0.78 6.50 9.02
N ASP A 51 -1.96 7.06 9.26
CA ASP A 51 -2.68 7.81 8.24
C ASP A 51 -1.84 8.98 7.71
N GLY A 52 -1.82 9.13 6.40
CA GLY A 52 -1.10 10.23 5.76
C GLY A 52 0.39 10.03 5.65
N SER A 53 0.93 8.90 6.13
CA SER A 53 2.37 8.66 6.09
C SER A 53 2.84 7.97 4.80
N PHE A 54 1.93 7.40 4.01
CA PHE A 54 2.29 6.69 2.79
C PHE A 54 2.73 7.69 1.72
N GLU A 55 3.94 7.50 1.23
CA GLU A 55 4.51 8.38 0.21
C GLU A 55 5.17 7.55 -0.88
N VAL A 56 4.87 7.87 -2.14
CA VAL A 56 5.52 7.25 -3.28
C VAL A 56 6.80 8.03 -3.55
N ILE A 57 7.95 7.39 -3.35
CA ILE A 57 9.26 8.05 -3.50
C ILE A 57 9.89 7.79 -4.85
N GLY A 58 9.38 6.81 -5.60
CA GLY A 58 9.83 6.54 -6.95
C GLY A 58 8.69 5.93 -7.74
N ILE A 59 8.56 6.34 -8.99
CA ILE A 59 7.51 5.80 -9.86
C ILE A 59 8.03 5.63 -11.27
N SER A 60 7.73 4.47 -11.86
CA SER A 60 7.96 4.21 -13.27
C SER A 60 6.63 3.80 -13.90
N ASP A 61 6.66 3.39 -15.16
CA ASP A 61 5.44 2.97 -15.86
C ASP A 61 4.99 1.56 -15.46
N GLU A 62 5.74 0.88 -14.60
CA GLU A 62 5.41 -0.50 -14.22
C GLU A 62 5.57 -0.81 -12.72
N HIS A 63 6.12 0.11 -11.92
CA HIS A 63 6.20 -0.12 -10.48
C HIS A 63 6.38 1.18 -9.70
N ILE A 64 6.12 1.08 -8.40
CA ILE A 64 6.35 2.19 -7.46
C ILE A 64 7.24 1.71 -6.33
N ASP A 65 8.00 2.67 -5.79
CA ASP A 65 8.71 2.51 -4.52
C ASP A 65 8.04 3.46 -3.53
N PHE A 66 7.80 2.98 -2.32
CA PHE A 66 7.10 3.80 -1.33
C PHE A 66 7.70 3.65 0.06
N ILE A 67 7.41 4.64 0.90
CA ILE A 67 7.71 4.60 2.33
C ILE A 67 6.44 4.94 3.10
N CYS A 68 6.38 4.49 4.33
CA CYS A 68 5.28 4.82 5.23
C CYS A 68 5.75 4.64 6.67
N LEU A 69 4.89 5.00 7.61
CA LEU A 69 5.17 4.82 9.04
C LEU A 69 4.21 3.78 9.60
N ILE A 70 4.76 2.88 10.40
CA ILE A 70 3.99 1.84 11.08
C ILE A 70 4.03 2.14 12.58
N ASN A 71 2.86 2.21 13.18
CA ASN A 71 2.74 2.45 14.62
C ASN A 71 2.54 1.12 15.33
N PHE A 72 3.31 0.93 16.40
CA PHE A 72 3.11 -0.17 17.34
C PHE A 72 2.59 0.39 18.64
N PHE A 73 1.43 -0.08 19.06
CA PHE A 73 0.83 0.34 20.32
C PHE A 73 0.46 -0.87 21.15
N SER A 74 0.94 -0.90 22.39
CA SER A 74 0.55 -1.92 23.37
C SER A 74 0.08 -1.23 24.62
N GLY A 75 -1.23 -1.17 24.81
CA GLY A 75 -1.82 -0.53 25.99
C GLY A 75 -1.46 -1.22 27.29
N CYS A 76 -1.27 -2.53 27.26
CA CYS A 76 -0.90 -3.29 28.45
C CYS A 76 0.48 -2.95 28.97
N ARG A 77 1.36 -2.48 28.10
CA ARG A 77 2.74 -2.13 28.48
C ARG A 77 3.00 -0.64 28.36
N ASP A 78 1.97 0.12 28.03
CA ASP A 78 2.08 1.54 27.83
C ASP A 78 3.17 1.90 26.81
N LEU A 79 3.27 1.10 25.73
CA LEU A 79 4.25 1.32 24.68
C LEU A 79 3.59 1.90 23.45
N ASN A 80 4.24 2.90 22.89
CA ASN A 80 3.79 3.52 21.65
C ASN A 80 5.03 3.91 20.85
N ARG A 81 5.20 3.25 19.70
CA ARG A 81 6.40 3.44 18.87
C ARG A 81 6.00 3.55 17.42
N THR A 82 6.70 4.40 16.68
CA THR A 82 6.49 4.54 15.25
C THR A 82 7.79 4.26 14.53
N ASP A 83 7.75 3.34 13.57
CA ASP A 83 8.92 2.94 12.79
C ASP A 83 8.67 3.12 11.30
N PRO A 84 9.70 3.51 10.54
CA PRO A 84 9.56 3.60 9.08
C PRO A 84 9.53 2.22 8.44
N ALA A 85 8.80 2.13 7.34
CA ALA A 85 8.75 0.93 6.51
C ALA A 85 8.80 1.36 5.06
N GLU A 86 9.38 0.52 4.21
CA GLU A 86 9.44 0.81 2.79
C GLU A 86 9.09 -0.44 2.00
N GLY A 87 8.67 -0.24 0.76
CA GLY A 87 8.30 -1.36 -0.08
C GLY A 87 8.22 -0.97 -1.54
N GLN A 88 7.88 -1.95 -2.34
CA GLN A 88 7.71 -1.80 -3.78
C GLN A 88 6.45 -2.53 -4.20
N SER A 89 5.81 -2.04 -5.25
CA SER A 89 4.67 -2.71 -5.83
C SER A 89 4.67 -2.51 -7.34
N GLY A 90 4.42 -3.58 -8.07
CA GLY A 90 4.19 -3.49 -9.50
C GLY A 90 2.78 -3.01 -9.78
N TYR A 91 2.59 -2.39 -10.92
CA TYR A 91 1.25 -2.01 -11.36
C TYR A 91 1.20 -2.01 -12.89
N TYR A 92 -0.01 -1.98 -13.42
CA TYR A 92 -0.22 -1.77 -14.85
C TYR A 92 -1.51 -1.00 -15.05
N ILE A 93 -1.71 -0.50 -16.27
CA ILE A 93 -2.88 0.29 -16.58
C ILE A 93 -3.69 -0.46 -17.65
N GLU A 94 -4.98 -0.63 -17.39
CA GLU A 94 -5.87 -1.32 -18.30
C GLU A 94 -7.25 -0.69 -18.22
N ASN A 95 -7.82 -0.41 -19.37
CA ASN A 95 -9.18 0.16 -19.47
C ASN A 95 -9.38 1.43 -18.63
N GLY A 96 -8.35 2.28 -18.57
CA GLY A 96 -8.43 3.53 -17.84
C GLY A 96 -8.30 3.41 -16.33
N ASN A 97 -7.83 2.25 -15.84
CA ASN A 97 -7.63 2.02 -14.41
C ASN A 97 -6.17 1.64 -14.14
N ILE A 98 -5.67 2.09 -12.99
CA ILE A 98 -4.39 1.61 -12.46
C ILE A 98 -4.70 0.35 -11.67
N ILE A 99 -3.99 -0.74 -11.98
CA ILE A 99 -4.28 -2.04 -11.39
C ILE A 99 -3.10 -2.55 -10.58
N PHE A 100 -3.40 -2.91 -9.32
CA PHE A 100 -2.44 -3.51 -8.40
C PHE A 100 -2.92 -4.91 -8.03
N ASP A 101 -2.05 -5.89 -8.19
CA ASP A 101 -2.30 -7.25 -7.72
C ASP A 101 -1.46 -7.45 -6.46
N ILE A 102 -2.13 -7.46 -5.30
CA ILE A 102 -1.47 -7.53 -4.00
C ILE A 102 -1.65 -8.92 -3.41
N ASP A 103 -0.54 -9.53 -2.99
CA ASP A 103 -0.58 -10.83 -2.35
C ASP A 103 -0.99 -10.66 -0.89
N GLU A 104 -2.22 -11.07 -0.59
CA GLU A 104 -2.78 -10.99 0.77
C GLU A 104 -2.96 -12.37 1.38
N SER A 105 -2.23 -13.37 0.88
CA SER A 105 -2.40 -14.74 1.34
C SER A 105 -2.17 -14.91 2.84
N ILE A 106 -1.28 -14.11 3.43
CA ILE A 106 -1.02 -14.18 4.86
C ILE A 106 -2.24 -13.79 5.71
N TRP A 107 -3.22 -13.09 5.13
CA TRP A 107 -4.43 -12.66 5.82
C TRP A 107 -5.56 -13.67 5.68
N GLU A 108 -5.38 -14.70 4.87
CA GLU A 108 -6.40 -15.73 4.68
C GLU A 108 -6.30 -16.74 5.81
N VAL A 109 -7.42 -17.04 6.44
CA VAL A 109 -7.50 -17.97 7.56
C VAL A 109 -8.32 -19.18 7.13
N GLU A 110 -7.76 -20.35 7.35
CA GLU A 110 -8.42 -21.60 6.99
C GLU A 110 -9.47 -21.98 7.99
#